data_827e0666c9f3f1c7b979da5603837593
#
_entry.id   827e0666c9f3f1c7b979da5603837593
#
_cell.length_a   1.000
_cell.length_b   1.000
_cell.length_c   1.000
_cell.angle_alpha   90.00
_cell.angle_beta   90.00
_cell.angle_gamma   90.00
#
_symmetry.space_group_name_H-M   'P 1'
#
loop_
_entity.id
_entity.type
_entity.pdbx_description
1 polymer ?
#
loop_
_entity_poly.entity_id
_entity_poly.type
_entity_poly.pdbx_seq_one_letter_code
_entity_poly.pdbx_strand_id
1 'polypeptide(L)'
;SHPYIDLIAESFAFDHYGKKTKIATYDDQLKDLTLNPAVFRYSKEGSLIGLNVRFPSSYDMNKGEKNLNRLAKKYGMTYESKGVVPPHFVAPDDPLVTTLMDAYKNVTGDTQHPPFTIGGGTYARTLDKGVAFGLVMPGREDVAHQIDEHIFIDDLLKATAIYMEAIENLSSSEASL
;
A
#
# COMPACT_ATOMS: atom_id res chain seq x y z
N SER A 1 -24.49 -21.52 17.47
CA SER A 1 -23.50 -20.74 16.73
C SER A 1 -23.21 -21.46 15.41
N HIS A 2 -22.82 -20.74 14.41
CA HIS A 2 -22.52 -21.26 13.08
C HIS A 2 -21.04 -21.03 12.78
N PRO A 3 -20.25 -22.04 12.37
CA PRO A 3 -18.79 -21.91 12.23
C PRO A 3 -18.33 -20.72 11.40
N TYR A 4 -19.06 -20.37 10.34
CA TYR A 4 -18.76 -19.20 9.51
C TYR A 4 -18.92 -17.87 10.28
N ILE A 5 -19.98 -17.72 11.05
CA ILE A 5 -20.24 -16.52 11.87
C ILE A 5 -19.23 -16.44 13.02
N ASP A 6 -18.95 -17.58 13.65
CA ASP A 6 -17.97 -17.64 14.74
C ASP A 6 -16.57 -17.27 14.26
N LEU A 7 -16.15 -17.73 13.06
CA LEU A 7 -14.89 -17.34 12.44
C LEU A 7 -14.83 -15.82 12.24
N ILE A 8 -15.88 -15.19 11.69
CA ILE A 8 -15.91 -13.74 11.48
C ILE A 8 -15.79 -13.01 12.83
N ALA A 9 -16.62 -13.36 13.78
CA ALA A 9 -16.70 -12.68 15.07
C ALA A 9 -15.40 -12.81 15.89
N GLU A 10 -14.84 -14.03 15.95
CA GLU A 10 -13.66 -14.30 16.76
C GLU A 10 -12.36 -13.84 16.12
N SER A 11 -12.26 -13.85 14.78
CA SER A 11 -10.98 -13.71 14.08
C SER A 11 -10.83 -12.43 13.27
N PHE A 12 -11.93 -11.85 12.77
CA PHE A 12 -11.86 -10.68 11.88
C PHE A 12 -12.54 -9.44 12.43
N ALA A 13 -13.57 -9.58 13.25
CA ALA A 13 -14.26 -8.42 13.81
C ALA A 13 -13.29 -7.55 14.63
N PHE A 14 -13.19 -6.26 14.28
CA PHE A 14 -12.34 -5.27 14.95
C PHE A 14 -10.85 -5.61 14.99
N ASP A 15 -10.35 -6.44 14.05
CA ASP A 15 -8.93 -6.73 13.92
C ASP A 15 -8.41 -6.35 12.53
N HIS A 16 -7.92 -5.13 12.40
CA HIS A 16 -7.39 -4.61 11.14
C HIS A 16 -5.89 -4.92 10.93
N TYR A 17 -5.24 -5.47 11.94
CA TYR A 17 -3.79 -5.72 11.94
C TYR A 17 -3.42 -7.20 12.00
N GLY A 18 -4.40 -8.11 11.98
CA GLY A 18 -4.16 -9.55 11.99
C GLY A 18 -3.63 -10.11 13.30
N LYS A 19 -3.90 -9.45 14.43
CA LYS A 19 -3.48 -9.92 15.76
C LYS A 19 -4.19 -11.21 16.17
N LYS A 20 -5.50 -11.26 15.96
CA LYS A 20 -6.32 -12.45 16.28
C LYS A 20 -6.01 -13.64 15.36
N THR A 21 -5.65 -13.35 14.11
CA THR A 21 -5.24 -14.36 13.12
C THR A 21 -3.78 -14.78 13.24
N LYS A 22 -3.02 -14.10 14.11
CA LYS A 22 -1.58 -14.32 14.36
C LYS A 22 -0.71 -14.11 13.13
N ILE A 23 -1.10 -13.16 12.28
CA ILE A 23 -0.32 -12.71 11.12
C ILE A 23 0.24 -11.30 11.28
N ALA A 24 -0.07 -10.62 12.38
CA ALA A 24 0.40 -9.27 12.67
C ALA A 24 1.92 -9.17 12.53
N THR A 25 2.36 -8.16 11.80
CA THR A 25 3.77 -7.86 11.55
C THR A 25 3.93 -6.35 11.39
N TYR A 26 5.04 -5.82 11.84
CA TYR A 26 5.42 -4.42 11.74
C TYR A 26 6.86 -4.30 11.27
N ASP A 27 7.17 -3.33 10.44
CA ASP A 27 8.51 -2.80 10.25
C ASP A 27 8.51 -1.27 10.18
N ASP A 28 9.68 -0.66 10.35
CA ASP A 28 9.79 0.80 10.42
C ASP A 28 9.54 1.49 9.08
N GLN A 29 9.69 0.79 7.96
CA GLN A 29 9.57 1.33 6.61
C GLN A 29 8.12 1.29 6.12
N LEU A 30 7.49 0.11 6.17
CA LEU A 30 6.16 -0.13 5.61
C LEU A 30 5.07 -0.26 6.69
N LYS A 31 5.43 -0.09 7.97
CA LYS A 31 4.54 -0.06 9.15
C LYS A 31 3.80 -1.38 9.38
N ASP A 32 2.59 -1.31 9.91
CA ASP A 32 1.78 -2.47 10.25
C ASP A 32 1.27 -3.21 9.02
N LEU A 33 1.23 -4.55 9.12
CA LEU A 33 0.37 -5.35 8.27
C LEU A 33 -1.07 -4.88 8.43
N THR A 34 -1.79 -4.77 7.31
CA THR A 34 -3.23 -4.51 7.33
C THR A 34 -4.01 -5.71 6.81
N LEU A 35 -5.06 -6.07 7.53
CA LEU A 35 -5.97 -7.15 7.21
C LEU A 35 -7.36 -6.57 6.97
N ASN A 36 -7.86 -6.71 5.75
CA ASN A 36 -9.21 -6.29 5.37
C ASN A 36 -10.03 -7.49 4.89
N PRO A 37 -10.99 -7.97 5.67
CA PRO A 37 -11.99 -8.91 5.18
C PRO A 37 -12.93 -8.18 4.22
N ALA A 38 -12.64 -8.28 2.93
CA ALA A 38 -13.29 -7.48 1.88
C ALA A 38 -14.52 -8.15 1.27
N VAL A 39 -14.61 -9.47 1.34
CA VAL A 39 -15.72 -10.22 0.73
C VAL A 39 -16.28 -11.22 1.70
N PHE A 40 -17.60 -11.19 1.89
CA PHE A 40 -18.34 -12.17 2.65
C PHE A 40 -19.44 -12.76 1.76
N ARG A 41 -19.41 -14.07 1.56
CA ARG A 41 -20.47 -14.80 0.86
C ARG A 41 -20.89 -15.99 1.69
N TYR A 42 -22.19 -16.18 1.79
CA TYR A 42 -22.79 -17.31 2.49
C TYR A 42 -24.05 -17.77 1.74
N SER A 43 -24.08 -19.02 1.32
CA SER A 43 -25.21 -19.62 0.66
C SER A 43 -25.34 -21.11 1.02
N LYS A 44 -26.35 -21.77 0.49
CA LYS A 44 -26.53 -23.21 0.66
C LYS A 44 -25.47 -24.04 -0.07
N GLU A 45 -24.90 -23.47 -1.15
CA GLU A 45 -23.87 -24.11 -1.98
C GLU A 45 -22.47 -23.96 -1.36
N GLY A 46 -22.27 -23.00 -0.46
CA GLY A 46 -20.99 -22.79 0.20
C GLY A 46 -20.82 -21.39 0.78
N SER A 47 -19.68 -21.20 1.41
CA SER A 47 -19.31 -19.92 2.02
C SER A 47 -17.89 -19.50 1.66
N LEU A 48 -17.66 -18.18 1.57
CA LEU A 48 -16.38 -17.58 1.24
C LEU A 48 -16.12 -16.35 2.12
N ILE A 49 -14.90 -16.24 2.61
CA ILE A 49 -14.37 -14.99 3.17
C ILE A 49 -13.14 -14.61 2.34
N GLY A 50 -13.22 -13.50 1.63
CA GLY A 50 -12.10 -12.93 0.88
C GLY A 50 -11.35 -11.93 1.76
N LEU A 51 -10.07 -12.20 1.98
CA LEU A 51 -9.18 -11.34 2.76
C LEU A 51 -8.24 -10.58 1.81
N ASN A 52 -8.17 -9.27 1.98
CA ASN A 52 -7.11 -8.46 1.38
C ASN A 52 -6.08 -8.18 2.48
N VAL A 53 -4.86 -8.66 2.27
CA VAL A 53 -3.76 -8.51 3.23
C VAL A 53 -2.65 -7.70 2.58
N ARG A 54 -2.26 -6.60 3.21
CA ARG A 54 -1.07 -5.83 2.84
C ARG A 54 -0.05 -6.00 3.94
N PHE A 55 1.16 -6.33 3.57
CA PHE A 55 2.17 -6.73 4.53
C PHE A 55 3.51 -6.04 4.25
N PRO A 56 4.29 -5.74 5.30
CA PRO A 56 5.63 -5.20 5.17
C PRO A 56 6.63 -6.24 4.67
N SER A 57 7.81 -5.79 4.24
CA SER A 57 8.85 -6.66 3.69
C SER A 57 9.37 -7.70 4.70
N SER A 58 9.23 -7.43 5.99
CA SER A 58 9.60 -8.34 7.07
C SER A 58 8.60 -9.48 7.31
N TYR A 59 7.48 -9.51 6.57
CA TYR A 59 6.44 -10.52 6.77
C TYR A 59 6.88 -11.92 6.33
N ASP A 60 6.82 -12.87 7.26
CA ASP A 60 7.05 -14.28 6.97
C ASP A 60 5.79 -14.93 6.35
N MET A 61 5.77 -15.00 5.02
CA MET A 61 4.67 -15.60 4.25
C MET A 61 4.37 -17.04 4.68
N ASN A 62 5.39 -17.87 4.87
CA ASN A 62 5.20 -19.28 5.25
C ASN A 62 4.51 -19.42 6.61
N LYS A 63 4.93 -18.59 7.57
CA LYS A 63 4.31 -18.56 8.90
C LYS A 63 2.88 -18.02 8.83
N GLY A 64 2.65 -16.98 8.05
CA GLY A 64 1.34 -16.39 7.84
C GLY A 64 0.35 -17.37 7.22
N GLU A 65 0.70 -18.01 6.12
CA GLU A 65 -0.12 -19.02 5.45
C GLU A 65 -0.43 -20.21 6.37
N LYS A 66 0.56 -20.67 7.13
CA LYS A 66 0.38 -21.73 8.12
C LYS A 66 -0.65 -21.35 9.21
N ASN A 67 -0.61 -20.08 9.67
CA ASN A 67 -1.55 -19.60 10.68
C ASN A 67 -2.98 -19.47 10.11
N LEU A 68 -3.13 -18.89 8.91
CA LEU A 68 -4.42 -18.76 8.24
C LEU A 68 -5.04 -20.13 7.89
N ASN A 69 -4.21 -21.06 7.41
CA ASN A 69 -4.67 -22.43 7.13
C ASN A 69 -5.14 -23.17 8.41
N ARG A 70 -4.39 -23.00 9.52
CA ARG A 70 -4.81 -23.56 10.82
C ARG A 70 -6.13 -22.95 11.30
N LEU A 71 -6.27 -21.62 11.13
CA LEU A 71 -7.49 -20.91 11.47
C LEU A 71 -8.67 -21.43 10.65
N ALA A 72 -8.55 -21.51 9.33
CA ALA A 72 -9.58 -22.00 8.44
C ALA A 72 -10.04 -23.43 8.84
N LYS A 73 -9.09 -24.34 9.08
CA LYS A 73 -9.37 -25.71 9.52
C LYS A 73 -10.13 -25.79 10.85
N LYS A 74 -9.83 -24.88 11.80
CA LYS A 74 -10.55 -24.83 13.10
C LYS A 74 -12.05 -24.65 12.91
N TYR A 75 -12.46 -23.95 11.84
CA TYR A 75 -13.88 -23.67 11.54
C TYR A 75 -14.43 -24.49 10.37
N GLY A 76 -13.76 -25.58 9.98
CA GLY A 76 -14.20 -26.46 8.90
C GLY A 76 -14.11 -25.86 7.51
N MET A 77 -13.25 -24.85 7.32
CA MET A 77 -13.01 -24.19 6.04
C MET A 77 -11.64 -24.55 5.46
N THR A 78 -11.44 -24.25 4.18
CA THR A 78 -10.15 -24.31 3.49
C THR A 78 -9.57 -22.93 3.32
N TYR A 79 -8.24 -22.84 3.29
CA TYR A 79 -7.50 -21.61 2.98
C TYR A 79 -6.82 -21.75 1.63
N GLU A 80 -6.91 -20.72 0.82
CA GLU A 80 -6.19 -20.59 -0.44
C GLU A 80 -5.59 -19.19 -0.55
N SER A 81 -4.32 -19.10 -0.92
CA SER A 81 -3.62 -17.85 -1.19
C SER A 81 -3.60 -17.58 -2.69
N LYS A 82 -4.01 -16.39 -3.09
CA LYS A 82 -4.03 -15.95 -4.49
C LYS A 82 -3.51 -14.53 -4.64
N GLY A 83 -2.84 -14.26 -5.77
CA GLY A 83 -2.45 -12.91 -6.15
C GLY A 83 -1.44 -12.28 -5.19
N VAL A 84 -0.52 -13.06 -4.66
CA VAL A 84 0.55 -12.55 -3.80
C VAL A 84 1.47 -11.65 -4.62
N VAL A 85 1.59 -10.41 -4.17
CA VAL A 85 2.49 -9.42 -4.78
C VAL A 85 3.39 -8.88 -3.68
N PRO A 86 4.71 -8.96 -3.84
CA PRO A 86 5.65 -8.40 -2.88
C PRO A 86 5.41 -6.90 -2.65
N PRO A 87 5.72 -6.37 -1.45
CA PRO A 87 5.74 -4.94 -1.23
C PRO A 87 6.71 -4.26 -2.17
N HIS A 88 6.33 -3.10 -2.69
CA HIS A 88 7.19 -2.24 -3.49
C HIS A 88 7.71 -1.11 -2.60
N PHE A 89 9.02 -0.98 -2.47
CA PHE A 89 9.65 0.02 -1.63
C PHE A 89 10.96 0.50 -2.26
N VAL A 90 11.13 1.80 -2.34
CA VAL A 90 12.40 2.47 -2.68
C VAL A 90 12.80 3.33 -1.48
N ALA A 91 14.04 3.19 -1.04
CA ALA A 91 14.52 3.88 0.15
C ALA A 91 14.49 5.42 -0.02
N PRO A 92 14.21 6.19 1.04
CA PRO A 92 14.16 7.65 0.96
C PRO A 92 15.49 8.31 0.54
N ASP A 93 16.60 7.64 0.81
CA ASP A 93 17.97 8.06 0.45
C ASP A 93 18.43 7.55 -0.92
N ASP A 94 17.58 6.83 -1.64
CA ASP A 94 17.86 6.40 -3.00
C ASP A 94 18.03 7.63 -3.93
N PRO A 95 19.02 7.62 -4.83
CA PRO A 95 19.24 8.72 -5.78
C PRO A 95 18.00 9.14 -6.57
N LEU A 96 17.15 8.21 -6.97
CA LEU A 96 15.88 8.53 -7.62
C LEU A 96 14.98 9.38 -6.70
N VAL A 97 14.80 8.96 -5.45
CA VAL A 97 13.92 9.64 -4.50
C VAL A 97 14.49 11.02 -4.15
N THR A 98 15.80 11.13 -3.89
CA THR A 98 16.43 12.39 -3.55
C THR A 98 16.36 13.39 -4.70
N THR A 99 16.59 12.97 -5.95
CA THR A 99 16.45 13.83 -7.14
C THR A 99 15.02 14.36 -7.30
N LEU A 100 14.02 13.51 -7.12
CA LEU A 100 12.61 13.92 -7.19
C LEU A 100 12.25 14.89 -6.06
N MET A 101 12.74 14.63 -4.85
CA MET A 101 12.52 15.53 -3.70
C MET A 101 13.21 16.87 -3.86
N ASP A 102 14.36 16.93 -4.50
CA ASP A 102 15.05 18.19 -4.78
C ASP A 102 14.27 19.01 -5.81
N ALA A 103 13.76 18.41 -6.88
CA ALA A 103 12.86 19.08 -7.82
C ALA A 103 11.60 19.61 -7.13
N TYR A 104 11.00 18.83 -6.25
CA TYR A 104 9.86 19.29 -5.45
C TYR A 104 10.19 20.49 -4.58
N LYS A 105 11.28 20.43 -3.82
CA LYS A 105 11.72 21.51 -2.93
C LYS A 105 12.07 22.80 -3.70
N ASN A 106 12.76 22.68 -4.81
CA ASN A 106 13.16 23.82 -5.62
C ASN A 106 11.96 24.59 -6.15
N VAL A 107 10.95 23.90 -6.66
CA VAL A 107 9.74 24.53 -7.22
C VAL A 107 8.79 25.03 -6.14
N THR A 108 8.64 24.30 -5.03
CA THR A 108 7.64 24.61 -4.01
C THR A 108 8.19 25.45 -2.84
N GLY A 109 9.48 25.40 -2.59
CA GLY A 109 10.12 25.93 -1.38
C GLY A 109 9.83 25.09 -0.12
N ASP A 110 9.12 23.98 -0.25
CA ASP A 110 8.73 23.15 0.88
C ASP A 110 9.83 22.15 1.26
N THR A 111 10.39 22.33 2.43
CA THR A 111 11.42 21.46 3.01
C THR A 111 10.93 20.63 4.19
N GLN A 112 9.64 20.75 4.52
CA GLN A 112 9.09 20.15 5.73
C GLN A 112 8.43 18.76 5.48
N HIS A 113 7.97 18.51 4.24
CA HIS A 113 7.28 17.26 3.91
C HIS A 113 8.26 16.25 3.29
N PRO A 114 8.60 15.18 4.03
CA PRO A 114 9.44 14.09 3.50
C PRO A 114 8.63 13.19 2.57
N PRO A 115 9.31 12.35 1.76
CA PRO A 115 8.63 11.27 1.05
C PRO A 115 7.98 10.31 2.05
N PHE A 116 6.85 9.73 1.69
CA PHE A 116 6.12 8.80 2.56
C PHE A 116 5.61 7.59 1.78
N THR A 117 5.34 6.52 2.50
CA THR A 117 4.77 5.29 1.93
C THR A 117 3.26 5.35 1.93
N ILE A 118 2.64 4.78 0.90
CA ILE A 118 1.19 4.63 0.80
C ILE A 118 0.81 3.15 0.80
N GLY A 119 -0.35 2.84 1.36
CA GLY A 119 -0.87 1.47 1.37
C GLY A 119 -1.45 1.01 0.03
N GLY A 120 -1.57 1.90 -0.96
CA GLY A 120 -2.07 1.60 -2.31
C GLY A 120 -0.97 1.11 -3.25
N GLY A 121 -1.34 0.27 -4.23
CA GLY A 121 -0.45 -0.03 -5.35
C GLY A 121 -0.55 1.04 -6.42
N THR A 122 0.59 1.45 -6.99
CA THR A 122 0.67 2.37 -8.12
C THR A 122 1.32 1.68 -9.32
N TYR A 123 1.29 2.31 -10.49
CA TYR A 123 1.99 1.81 -11.67
C TYR A 123 3.51 1.73 -11.47
N ALA A 124 4.08 2.50 -10.54
CA ALA A 124 5.51 2.44 -10.20
C ALA A 124 6.01 1.02 -9.85
N ARG A 125 5.12 0.18 -9.28
CA ARG A 125 5.44 -1.22 -8.95
C ARG A 125 5.71 -2.12 -10.16
N THR A 126 5.42 -1.67 -11.39
CA THR A 126 5.72 -2.41 -12.62
C THR A 126 7.13 -2.18 -13.13
N LEU A 127 7.83 -1.23 -12.55
CA LEU A 127 9.22 -0.93 -12.82
C LEU A 127 10.12 -1.68 -11.83
N ASP A 128 11.30 -2.08 -12.27
CA ASP A 128 12.32 -2.66 -11.39
C ASP A 128 12.68 -1.68 -10.26
N LYS A 129 12.75 -0.40 -10.60
CA LYS A 129 12.94 0.72 -9.69
C LYS A 129 12.07 1.89 -10.12
N GLY A 130 11.15 2.29 -9.27
CA GLY A 130 10.24 3.40 -9.55
C GLY A 130 9.47 3.82 -8.30
N VAL A 131 9.00 5.05 -8.28
CA VAL A 131 8.16 5.59 -7.20
C VAL A 131 6.98 6.34 -7.78
N ALA A 132 5.88 6.42 -7.01
CA ALA A 132 4.82 7.35 -7.33
C ALA A 132 5.26 8.76 -6.96
N PHE A 133 5.06 9.70 -7.87
CA PHE A 133 5.35 11.11 -7.66
C PHE A 133 4.10 11.90 -8.05
N GLY A 134 3.29 12.20 -7.06
CA GLY A 134 1.89 12.61 -7.24
C GLY A 134 1.64 14.10 -7.20
N LEU A 135 0.36 14.48 -7.36
CA LEU A 135 -0.10 15.84 -7.54
C LEU A 135 -0.80 16.44 -6.31
N VAL A 136 -1.10 15.64 -5.29
CA VAL A 136 -1.79 16.16 -4.10
C VAL A 136 -0.79 16.98 -3.28
N MET A 137 -0.95 18.30 -3.31
CA MET A 137 -0.09 19.22 -2.56
C MET A 137 -0.41 19.20 -1.07
N PRO A 138 0.57 19.46 -0.20
CA PRO A 138 0.34 19.58 1.23
C PRO A 138 -0.80 20.53 1.58
N GLY A 139 -1.68 20.12 2.51
CA GLY A 139 -2.85 20.90 2.89
C GLY A 139 -4.06 20.75 1.97
N ARG A 140 -3.96 19.98 0.90
CA ARG A 140 -5.11 19.59 0.07
C ARG A 140 -5.74 18.31 0.60
N GLU A 141 -7.06 18.22 0.48
CA GLU A 141 -7.78 16.97 0.73
C GLU A 141 -7.48 15.98 -0.40
N ASP A 142 -7.23 14.73 -0.03
CA ASP A 142 -7.14 13.64 -1.01
C ASP A 142 -8.54 13.16 -1.37
N VAL A 143 -8.97 13.53 -2.56
CA VAL A 143 -10.29 13.18 -3.13
C VAL A 143 -10.21 12.07 -4.17
N ALA A 144 -9.09 11.34 -4.23
CA ALA A 144 -8.94 10.20 -5.13
C ALA A 144 -10.02 9.15 -4.85
N HIS A 145 -10.67 8.66 -5.91
CA HIS A 145 -11.78 7.70 -5.86
C HIS A 145 -13.05 8.20 -5.16
N GLN A 146 -13.18 9.50 -4.92
CA GLN A 146 -14.38 10.12 -4.36
C GLN A 146 -15.31 10.66 -5.46
N ILE A 147 -16.56 10.96 -5.07
CA ILE A 147 -17.47 11.72 -5.91
C ILE A 147 -16.85 13.12 -6.11
N ASP A 148 -16.89 13.63 -7.34
CA ASP A 148 -16.30 14.91 -7.73
C ASP A 148 -14.75 14.96 -7.55
N GLU A 149 -14.06 13.84 -7.81
CA GLU A 149 -12.61 13.81 -7.87
C GLU A 149 -12.10 14.93 -8.79
N HIS A 150 -11.21 15.76 -8.28
CA HIS A 150 -10.73 16.96 -8.97
C HIS A 150 -9.28 17.30 -8.60
N ILE A 151 -8.69 18.18 -9.38
CA ILE A 151 -7.42 18.83 -9.09
C ILE A 151 -7.57 20.34 -9.29
N PHE A 152 -6.92 21.13 -8.45
CA PHE A 152 -6.84 22.57 -8.63
C PHE A 152 -5.91 22.92 -9.79
N ILE A 153 -6.29 23.90 -10.63
CA ILE A 153 -5.50 24.31 -11.79
C ILE A 153 -4.11 24.79 -11.35
N ASP A 154 -4.01 25.54 -10.25
CA ASP A 154 -2.72 26.04 -9.74
C ASP A 154 -1.80 24.88 -9.30
N ASP A 155 -2.39 23.80 -8.73
CA ASP A 155 -1.63 22.62 -8.33
C ASP A 155 -1.16 21.83 -9.56
N LEU A 156 -1.98 21.76 -10.62
CA LEU A 156 -1.60 21.15 -11.89
C LEU A 156 -0.42 21.90 -12.56
N LEU A 157 -0.46 23.24 -12.57
CA LEU A 157 0.62 24.06 -13.12
C LEU A 157 1.90 23.89 -12.30
N LYS A 158 1.79 23.88 -10.98
CA LYS A 158 2.92 23.66 -10.09
C LYS A 158 3.52 22.27 -10.27
N ALA A 159 2.70 21.23 -10.35
CA ALA A 159 3.13 19.87 -10.61
C ALA A 159 3.84 19.75 -11.99
N THR A 160 3.35 20.45 -13.00
CA THR A 160 4.00 20.49 -14.30
C THR A 160 5.44 21.04 -14.19
N ALA A 161 5.64 22.12 -13.44
CA ALA A 161 6.99 22.68 -13.21
C ALA A 161 7.89 21.69 -12.45
N ILE A 162 7.34 21.02 -11.42
CA ILE A 162 8.07 19.98 -10.66
C ILE A 162 8.52 18.84 -11.59
N TYR A 163 7.62 18.35 -12.45
CA TYR A 163 7.93 17.26 -13.36
C TYR A 163 8.95 17.65 -14.43
N MET A 164 8.87 18.88 -14.94
CA MET A 164 9.88 19.38 -15.89
C MET A 164 11.27 19.36 -15.26
N GLU A 165 11.44 19.91 -14.07
CA GLU A 165 12.71 19.91 -13.36
C GLU A 165 13.18 18.49 -12.99
N ALA A 166 12.26 17.63 -12.54
CA ALA A 166 12.58 16.23 -12.24
C ALA A 166 13.11 15.47 -13.47
N ILE A 167 12.49 15.65 -14.63
CA ILE A 167 12.91 15.02 -15.88
C ILE A 167 14.30 15.56 -16.32
N GLU A 168 14.51 16.85 -16.21
CA GLU A 168 15.80 17.48 -16.54
C GLU A 168 16.92 16.93 -15.64
N ASN A 169 16.69 16.87 -14.33
CA ASN A 169 17.67 16.39 -13.36
C ASN A 169 17.99 14.90 -13.56
N LEU A 170 16.96 14.06 -13.78
CA LEU A 170 17.16 12.63 -14.03
C LEU A 170 17.89 12.36 -15.33
N SER A 171 17.55 13.07 -16.41
CA SER A 171 18.23 12.91 -17.71
C SER A 171 19.69 13.36 -17.68
N SER A 172 20.00 14.39 -16.88
CA SER A 172 21.36 14.89 -16.73
C SER A 172 22.25 13.98 -15.90
N SER A 173 21.66 13.24 -14.93
CA SER A 173 22.39 12.28 -14.11
C SER A 173 22.75 10.99 -14.87
N GLU A 174 21.93 10.55 -15.82
CA GLU A 174 22.25 9.42 -16.69
C GLU A 174 23.38 9.71 -17.69
N ALA A 175 23.57 10.96 -18.06
CA ALA A 175 24.69 11.35 -18.93
C ALA A 175 26.05 11.33 -18.23
N SER A 176 26.08 11.04 -16.91
CA SER A 176 27.28 11.01 -16.08
C SER A 176 27.69 9.58 -15.68
N LEU A 177 26.99 8.56 -16.18
CA LEU A 177 27.29 7.12 -16.04
C LEU A 177 27.83 6.57 -17.35
#